data_c17f9a2acb3148e6b6d8edfdf31d6f61
#
_entry.id   c17f9a2acb3148e6b6d8edfdf31d6f61
#
_cell.length_a   1.000
_cell.length_b   1.000
_cell.length_c   1.000
_cell.angle_alpha   90.00
_cell.angle_beta   90.00
_cell.angle_gamma   90.00
#
_symmetry.space_group_name_H-M   'P 1'
#
loop_
_entity.id
_entity.type
_entity.pdbx_description
1 polymer ?
#
loop_
_entity_poly.entity_id
_entity_poly.type
_entity_poly.pdbx_seq_one_letter_code
_entity_poly.pdbx_strand_id
1 'polypeptide(L)'
;MTQTNLMTAPSLQPGQLIARGVTRQLAALGFASVEELVPTRGLRVDVMALGPKGEIWIVECKSSRADFMSDSKWDGYLEWADRFFWAVDADFDIDLLPEDTGLFVGDSYGAELLRMGPEKRLAAARRKKMTHLFATHAARRLHLLRDPHAIPQWG
;
A
#
# COMPACT_ATOMS: atom_id res chain seq x y z
N MET A 1 23.99 26.60 -26.46
CA MET A 1 23.87 26.09 -25.07
C MET A 1 22.53 25.38 -24.93
N THR A 2 22.54 24.06 -24.96
CA THR A 2 21.38 23.24 -24.69
C THR A 2 21.14 23.22 -23.17
N GLN A 3 20.09 23.88 -22.71
CA GLN A 3 19.63 23.70 -21.34
C GLN A 3 19.09 22.29 -21.24
N THR A 4 19.84 21.43 -20.56
CA THR A 4 19.33 20.13 -20.16
C THR A 4 18.25 20.39 -19.13
N ASN A 5 17.01 20.29 -19.54
CA ASN A 5 15.86 20.34 -18.64
C ASN A 5 15.92 19.06 -17.81
N LEU A 6 16.57 19.13 -16.65
CA LEU A 6 16.52 18.10 -15.64
C LEU A 6 15.05 18.04 -15.19
N MET A 7 14.29 17.12 -15.76
CA MET A 7 12.97 16.79 -15.25
C MET A 7 13.17 16.30 -13.82
N THR A 8 12.96 17.20 -12.86
CA THR A 8 12.90 16.80 -11.46
C THR A 8 11.77 15.80 -11.32
N ALA A 9 12.08 14.62 -10.75
CA ALA A 9 11.04 13.64 -10.42
C ALA A 9 9.96 14.33 -9.57
N PRO A 10 8.65 14.06 -9.83
CA PRO A 10 7.60 14.67 -9.04
C PRO A 10 7.81 14.33 -7.56
N SER A 11 7.67 15.34 -6.69
CA SER A 11 7.77 15.17 -5.25
C SER A 11 6.67 14.23 -4.77
N LEU A 12 7.02 13.26 -3.90
CA LEU A 12 6.06 12.35 -3.30
C LEU A 12 5.14 13.10 -2.34
N GLN A 13 3.86 12.74 -2.35
CA GLN A 13 2.88 13.23 -1.37
C GLN A 13 3.16 12.61 0.01
N PRO A 14 2.72 13.24 1.13
CA PRO A 14 2.99 12.72 2.47
C PRO A 14 2.59 11.26 2.69
N GLY A 15 1.44 10.81 2.19
CA GLY A 15 1.02 9.42 2.26
C GLY A 15 1.93 8.48 1.47
N GLN A 16 2.44 8.92 0.32
CA GLN A 16 3.39 8.15 -0.50
C GLN A 16 4.76 8.04 0.18
N LEU A 17 5.17 9.05 0.95
CA LEU A 17 6.39 9.00 1.75
C LEU A 17 6.29 7.93 2.85
N ILE A 18 5.16 7.87 3.54
CA ILE A 18 4.90 6.83 4.54
C ILE A 18 4.88 5.44 3.88
N ALA A 19 4.22 5.30 2.74
CA ALA A 19 4.18 4.05 1.98
C ALA A 19 5.60 3.56 1.61
N ARG A 20 6.50 4.47 1.27
CA ARG A 20 7.90 4.12 0.99
C ARG A 20 8.59 3.50 2.22
N GLY A 21 8.38 4.06 3.39
CA GLY A 21 8.91 3.51 4.64
C GLY A 21 8.30 2.15 4.96
N VAL A 22 7.00 2.01 4.78
CA VAL A 22 6.25 0.76 5.00
C VAL A 22 6.75 -0.35 4.06
N THR A 23 6.92 -0.07 2.78
CA THR A 23 7.38 -1.07 1.81
C THR A 23 8.80 -1.56 2.11
N ARG A 24 9.66 -0.70 2.65
CA ARG A 24 11.00 -1.10 3.14
C ARG A 24 10.89 -2.08 4.32
N GLN A 25 10.03 -1.80 5.28
CA GLN A 25 9.81 -2.69 6.42
C GLN A 25 9.16 -4.02 5.99
N LEU A 26 8.19 -3.97 5.10
CA LEU A 26 7.57 -5.17 4.55
C LEU A 26 8.60 -6.07 3.86
N ALA A 27 9.52 -5.48 3.09
CA ALA A 27 10.61 -6.22 2.45
C ALA A 27 11.52 -6.89 3.51
N ALA A 28 11.83 -6.19 4.60
CA ALA A 28 12.61 -6.76 5.71
C ALA A 28 11.89 -7.94 6.40
N LEU A 29 10.54 -7.93 6.39
CA LEU A 29 9.71 -9.02 6.91
C LEU A 29 9.50 -10.16 5.90
N GLY A 30 10.08 -10.07 4.71
CA GLY A 30 9.96 -11.09 3.66
C GLY A 30 8.73 -10.95 2.77
N PHE A 31 8.05 -9.80 2.79
CA PHE A 31 6.91 -9.51 1.93
C PHE A 31 7.34 -8.82 0.65
N ALA A 32 6.66 -9.14 -0.45
CA ALA A 32 6.66 -8.33 -1.65
C ALA A 32 5.47 -7.37 -1.61
N SER A 33 5.61 -6.16 -2.13
CA SER A 33 4.53 -5.18 -2.07
C SER A 33 4.35 -4.44 -3.38
N VAL A 34 3.12 -3.98 -3.61
CA VAL A 34 2.76 -3.04 -4.68
C VAL A 34 1.93 -1.91 -4.09
N GLU A 35 1.98 -0.75 -4.73
CA GLU A 35 1.23 0.42 -4.30
C GLU A 35 0.09 0.72 -5.26
N GLU A 36 -0.98 1.32 -4.74
CA GLU A 36 -2.11 1.84 -5.51
C GLU A 36 -2.83 0.79 -6.37
N LEU A 37 -2.94 -0.44 -5.84
CA LEU A 37 -3.70 -1.51 -6.48
C LEU A 37 -5.20 -1.31 -6.24
N VAL A 38 -6.01 -1.59 -7.27
CA VAL A 38 -7.47 -1.49 -7.23
C VAL A 38 -8.07 -2.90 -7.22
N PRO A 39 -8.49 -3.44 -6.07
CA PRO A 39 -9.09 -4.77 -5.99
C PRO A 39 -10.49 -4.81 -6.60
N THR A 40 -11.21 -3.72 -6.49
CA THR A 40 -12.54 -3.54 -7.06
C THR A 40 -12.78 -2.07 -7.37
N ARG A 41 -13.75 -1.79 -8.24
CA ARG A 41 -14.06 -0.42 -8.64
C ARG A 41 -14.36 0.47 -7.43
N GLY A 42 -13.70 1.62 -7.36
CA GLY A 42 -13.90 2.61 -6.30
C GLY A 42 -13.09 2.36 -5.04
N LEU A 43 -12.28 1.30 -4.99
CA LEU A 43 -11.45 0.97 -3.86
C LEU A 43 -9.98 0.86 -4.31
N ARG A 44 -9.13 1.76 -3.87
CA ARG A 44 -7.69 1.74 -4.17
C ARG A 44 -6.92 1.62 -2.87
N VAL A 45 -6.12 0.57 -2.75
CA VAL A 45 -5.29 0.35 -1.56
C VAL A 45 -3.97 1.08 -1.71
N ASP A 46 -3.46 1.69 -0.65
CA ASP A 46 -2.17 2.38 -0.69
C ASP A 46 -1.03 1.38 -0.85
N VAL A 47 -1.03 0.30 -0.08
CA VAL A 47 -0.04 -0.78 -0.17
C VAL A 47 -0.74 -2.13 -0.05
N MET A 48 -0.48 -3.02 -1.00
CA MET A 48 -0.80 -4.44 -0.88
C MET A 48 0.49 -5.23 -0.74
N ALA A 49 0.56 -6.08 0.29
CA ALA A 49 1.71 -6.93 0.55
C ALA A 49 1.34 -8.40 0.42
N LEU A 50 2.23 -9.15 -0.24
CA LEU A 50 2.12 -10.59 -0.43
C LEU A 50 3.26 -11.25 0.32
N GLY A 51 2.93 -12.05 1.31
CA GLY A 51 3.90 -12.71 2.17
C GLY A 51 4.41 -14.05 1.64
N PRO A 52 5.45 -14.59 2.27
CA PRO A 52 6.12 -15.82 1.81
C PRO A 52 5.24 -17.07 1.88
N LYS A 53 4.15 -17.04 2.65
CA LYS A 53 3.17 -18.14 2.76
C LYS A 53 1.88 -17.85 1.99
N GLY A 54 1.87 -16.81 1.16
CA GLY A 54 0.69 -16.38 0.41
C GLY A 54 -0.27 -15.51 1.20
N GLU A 55 0.10 -15.08 2.42
CA GLU A 55 -0.70 -14.13 3.20
C GLU A 55 -0.80 -12.78 2.50
N ILE A 56 -1.96 -12.15 2.59
CA ILE A 56 -2.25 -10.87 1.97
C ILE A 56 -2.52 -9.84 3.06
N TRP A 57 -1.70 -8.78 3.07
CA TRP A 57 -1.87 -7.63 3.95
C TRP A 57 -2.21 -6.40 3.13
N ILE A 58 -3.10 -5.57 3.65
CA ILE A 58 -3.37 -4.23 3.12
C ILE A 58 -2.95 -3.21 4.16
N VAL A 59 -2.23 -2.18 3.71
CA VAL A 59 -1.81 -1.06 4.56
C VAL A 59 -2.35 0.23 3.95
N GLU A 60 -3.08 1.00 4.75
CA GLU A 60 -3.56 2.33 4.40
C GLU A 60 -2.72 3.38 5.12
N CYS A 61 -2.17 4.31 4.36
CA CYS A 61 -1.31 5.37 4.87
C CYS A 61 -2.11 6.63 5.13
N LYS A 62 -2.02 7.16 6.33
CA LYS A 62 -2.68 8.40 6.73
C LYS A 62 -1.64 9.43 7.19
N SER A 63 -1.63 10.59 6.56
CA SER A 63 -0.66 11.65 6.83
C SER A 63 -1.13 12.66 7.87
N SER A 64 -2.42 12.70 8.19
CA SER A 64 -2.99 13.66 9.12
C SER A 64 -4.32 13.17 9.70
N ARG A 65 -4.75 13.81 10.80
CA ARG A 65 -6.09 13.61 11.36
C ARG A 65 -7.18 13.88 10.34
N ALA A 66 -7.06 14.99 9.58
CA ALA A 66 -8.04 15.36 8.58
C ALA A 66 -8.14 14.30 7.46
N ASP A 67 -7.02 13.75 7.03
CA ASP A 67 -6.96 12.68 6.05
C ASP A 67 -7.68 11.41 6.57
N PHE A 68 -7.43 11.03 7.80
CA PHE A 68 -8.11 9.90 8.44
C PHE A 68 -9.62 10.15 8.59
N MET A 69 -10.02 11.31 9.10
CA MET A 69 -11.42 11.65 9.34
C MET A 69 -12.24 11.75 8.06
N SER A 70 -11.61 12.06 6.93
CA SER A 70 -12.28 12.11 5.62
C SER A 70 -12.48 10.74 4.98
N ASP A 71 -11.84 9.69 5.50
CA ASP A 71 -11.96 8.34 4.95
C ASP A 71 -13.20 7.64 5.51
N SER A 72 -14.22 7.51 4.67
CA SER A 72 -15.45 6.78 4.98
C SER A 72 -15.50 5.37 4.41
N LYS A 73 -14.42 4.92 3.74
CA LYS A 73 -14.39 3.67 2.97
C LYS A 73 -13.43 2.61 3.49
N TRP A 74 -12.66 2.92 4.53
CA TRP A 74 -11.56 2.07 4.98
C TRP A 74 -11.99 0.64 5.36
N ASP A 75 -13.18 0.48 5.93
CA ASP A 75 -13.71 -0.82 6.33
C ASP A 75 -13.96 -1.76 5.13
N GLY A 76 -14.14 -1.20 3.94
CA GLY A 76 -14.22 -1.96 2.70
C GLY A 76 -12.95 -2.72 2.34
N TYR A 77 -11.79 -2.29 2.83
CA TYR A 77 -10.52 -2.99 2.61
C TYR A 77 -10.42 -4.32 3.36
N LEU A 78 -11.16 -4.47 4.46
CA LEU A 78 -11.11 -5.67 5.30
C LEU A 78 -11.51 -6.95 4.56
N GLU A 79 -12.35 -6.83 3.54
CA GLU A 79 -12.80 -7.97 2.72
C GLU A 79 -11.74 -8.48 1.75
N TRP A 80 -10.64 -7.73 1.57
CA TRP A 80 -9.64 -7.99 0.54
C TRP A 80 -8.27 -8.39 1.11
N ALA A 81 -8.16 -8.51 2.42
CA ALA A 81 -6.92 -8.84 3.10
C ALA A 81 -7.12 -9.87 4.20
N ASP A 82 -6.08 -10.66 4.49
CA ASP A 82 -6.04 -11.50 5.69
C ASP A 82 -5.82 -10.64 6.94
N ARG A 83 -5.07 -9.53 6.81
CA ARG A 83 -4.84 -8.54 7.88
C ARG A 83 -4.84 -7.13 7.28
N PHE A 84 -5.36 -6.19 8.04
CA PHE A 84 -5.40 -4.78 7.67
C PHE A 84 -4.60 -3.94 8.67
N PHE A 85 -3.86 -2.95 8.15
CA PHE A 85 -2.98 -2.08 8.92
C PHE A 85 -3.21 -0.62 8.53
N TRP A 86 -3.10 0.26 9.52
CA TRP A 86 -2.84 1.67 9.28
C TRP A 86 -1.33 1.90 9.29
N ALA A 87 -0.87 2.87 8.53
CA ALA A 87 0.49 3.39 8.62
C ALA A 87 0.45 4.91 8.76
N VAL A 88 1.12 5.41 9.78
CA VAL A 88 1.11 6.82 10.16
C VAL A 88 2.52 7.26 10.54
N ASP A 89 2.76 8.58 10.60
CA ASP A 89 4.01 9.12 11.13
C ASP A 89 3.99 9.19 12.67
N ALA A 90 5.12 9.59 13.26
CA ALA A 90 5.28 9.66 14.71
C ALA A 90 4.42 10.74 15.37
N ASP A 91 3.96 11.73 14.60
CA ASP A 91 3.17 12.86 15.12
C ASP A 91 1.66 12.57 15.09
N PHE A 92 1.26 11.48 14.48
CA PHE A 92 -0.15 11.11 14.35
C PHE A 92 -0.70 10.65 15.71
N ASP A 93 -1.92 11.09 16.05
CA ASP A 93 -2.63 10.61 17.22
C ASP A 93 -3.20 9.21 16.97
N ILE A 94 -2.48 8.20 17.41
CA ILE A 94 -2.83 6.80 17.21
C ILE A 94 -4.11 6.37 17.94
N ASP A 95 -4.53 7.11 18.96
CA ASP A 95 -5.78 6.83 19.68
C ASP A 95 -7.03 7.07 18.82
N LEU A 96 -6.90 7.79 17.71
CA LEU A 96 -7.96 7.93 16.71
C LEU A 96 -8.22 6.66 15.92
N LEU A 97 -7.23 5.76 15.83
CA LEU A 97 -7.31 4.56 14.99
C LEU A 97 -8.09 3.46 15.71
N PRO A 98 -8.88 2.65 14.97
CA PRO A 98 -9.55 1.50 15.56
C PRO A 98 -8.54 0.52 16.19
N GLU A 99 -8.81 0.10 17.43
CA GLU A 99 -7.92 -0.79 18.19
C GLU A 99 -7.78 -2.18 17.60
N ASP A 100 -8.79 -2.63 16.84
CA ASP A 100 -8.84 -3.94 16.20
C ASP A 100 -8.21 -3.95 14.80
N THR A 101 -7.33 -3.01 14.52
CA THR A 101 -6.55 -2.94 13.29
C THR A 101 -5.06 -2.98 13.58
N GLY A 102 -4.25 -3.35 12.59
CA GLY A 102 -2.79 -3.29 12.71
C GLY A 102 -2.25 -1.88 12.59
N LEU A 103 -0.99 -1.68 12.98
CA LEU A 103 -0.37 -0.37 12.98
C LEU A 103 1.11 -0.43 12.64
N PHE A 104 1.50 0.34 11.63
CA PHE A 104 2.88 0.75 11.36
C PHE A 104 3.05 2.23 11.72
N VAL A 105 4.19 2.57 12.26
CA VAL A 105 4.60 3.97 12.45
C VAL A 105 5.94 4.17 11.77
N GLY A 106 6.06 5.21 10.95
CA GLY A 106 7.29 5.45 10.22
C GLY A 106 7.33 6.76 9.47
N ASP A 107 8.32 6.82 8.59
CA ASP A 107 8.60 7.94 7.70
C ASP A 107 8.99 7.42 6.31
N SER A 108 9.60 8.27 5.47
CA SER A 108 10.04 7.88 4.13
C SER A 108 11.23 6.92 4.11
N TYR A 109 11.92 6.72 5.22
CA TYR A 109 13.12 5.89 5.33
C TYR A 109 12.84 4.49 5.86
N GLY A 110 11.81 4.34 6.66
CA GLY A 110 11.44 3.06 7.27
C GLY A 110 10.19 3.17 8.11
N ALA A 111 9.72 2.03 8.59
CA ALA A 111 8.57 1.94 9.46
C ALA A 111 8.76 0.82 10.47
N GLU A 112 8.12 0.94 11.61
CA GLU A 112 8.07 -0.07 12.66
C GLU A 112 6.66 -0.65 12.73
N LEU A 113 6.57 -1.98 12.81
CA LEU A 113 5.30 -2.65 13.06
C LEU A 113 5.03 -2.65 14.56
N LEU A 114 4.13 -1.80 15.01
CA LEU A 114 3.81 -1.65 16.44
C LEU A 114 2.71 -2.60 16.91
N ARG A 115 1.76 -2.92 16.02
CA ARG A 115 0.62 -3.78 16.37
C ARG A 115 0.24 -4.64 15.19
N MET A 116 0.15 -5.94 15.41
CA MET A 116 -0.36 -6.87 14.42
C MET A 116 -1.88 -6.75 14.32
N GLY A 117 -2.40 -6.62 13.10
CA GLY A 117 -3.86 -6.64 12.89
C GLY A 117 -4.43 -8.04 13.12
N PRO A 118 -5.71 -8.15 13.52
CA PRO A 118 -6.38 -9.43 13.62
C PRO A 118 -6.36 -10.17 12.28
N GLU A 119 -6.20 -11.48 12.32
CA GLU A 119 -6.27 -12.30 11.13
C GLU A 119 -7.71 -12.71 10.84
N LYS A 120 -8.15 -12.43 9.62
CA LYS A 120 -9.37 -12.97 9.03
C LYS A 120 -9.03 -13.52 7.66
N ARG A 121 -8.78 -14.81 7.59
CA ARG A 121 -8.31 -15.45 6.36
C ARG A 121 -9.30 -15.30 5.23
N LEU A 122 -8.79 -14.87 4.09
CA LEU A 122 -9.56 -14.80 2.85
C LEU A 122 -9.99 -16.20 2.38
N ALA A 123 -11.18 -16.27 1.81
CA ALA A 123 -11.60 -17.47 1.06
C ALA A 123 -10.62 -17.71 -0.10
N ALA A 124 -10.44 -18.97 -0.45
CA ALA A 124 -9.46 -19.39 -1.49
C ALA A 124 -9.69 -18.68 -2.82
N ALA A 125 -10.93 -18.47 -3.25
CA ALA A 125 -11.25 -17.76 -4.49
C ALA A 125 -10.83 -16.29 -4.44
N ARG A 126 -11.03 -15.61 -3.31
CA ARG A 126 -10.63 -14.22 -3.11
C ARG A 126 -9.11 -14.10 -3.07
N ARG A 127 -8.43 -14.99 -2.39
CA ARG A 127 -6.96 -15.06 -2.37
C ARG A 127 -6.39 -15.22 -3.76
N LYS A 128 -6.92 -16.14 -4.55
CA LYS A 128 -6.50 -16.36 -5.94
C LYS A 128 -6.66 -15.10 -6.77
N LYS A 129 -7.80 -14.42 -6.65
CA LYS A 129 -8.06 -13.16 -7.35
C LYS A 129 -7.05 -12.09 -6.96
N MET A 130 -6.79 -11.90 -5.67
CA MET A 130 -5.86 -10.89 -5.18
C MET A 130 -4.42 -11.18 -5.60
N THR A 131 -4.01 -12.44 -5.55
CA THR A 131 -2.67 -12.85 -5.99
C THR A 131 -2.50 -12.59 -7.49
N HIS A 132 -3.51 -12.89 -8.31
CA HIS A 132 -3.50 -12.59 -9.74
C HIS A 132 -3.42 -11.07 -10.00
N LEU A 133 -4.21 -10.28 -9.30
CA LEU A 133 -4.18 -8.81 -9.40
C LEU A 133 -2.80 -8.26 -9.02
N PHE A 134 -2.20 -8.78 -7.96
CA PHE A 134 -0.85 -8.41 -7.54
C PHE A 134 0.16 -8.66 -8.64
N ALA A 135 0.17 -9.87 -9.20
CA ALA A 135 1.13 -10.26 -10.24
C ALA A 135 0.98 -9.39 -11.49
N THR A 136 -0.23 -9.18 -11.96
CA THR A 136 -0.49 -8.36 -13.16
C THR A 136 -0.15 -6.89 -12.93
N HIS A 137 -0.48 -6.35 -11.77
CA HIS A 137 -0.17 -4.98 -11.40
C HIS A 137 1.35 -4.74 -11.36
N ALA A 138 2.09 -5.63 -10.69
CA ALA A 138 3.55 -5.54 -10.61
C ALA A 138 4.21 -5.68 -11.98
N ALA A 139 3.77 -6.64 -12.78
CA ALA A 139 4.32 -6.89 -14.12
C ALA A 139 4.08 -5.69 -15.06
N ARG A 140 2.88 -5.08 -15.01
CA ARG A 140 2.55 -3.90 -15.82
C ARG A 140 3.39 -2.69 -15.42
N ARG A 141 3.60 -2.47 -14.13
CA ARG A 141 4.46 -1.40 -13.63
C ARG A 141 5.91 -1.59 -14.06
N LEU A 142 6.42 -2.81 -13.97
CA LEU A 142 7.76 -3.13 -14.45
C LEU A 142 7.89 -2.88 -15.96
N HIS A 143 6.86 -3.28 -16.72
CA HIS A 143 6.82 -3.03 -18.16
C HIS A 143 6.94 -1.54 -18.50
N LEU A 144 6.15 -0.70 -17.81
CA LEU A 144 6.18 0.76 -18.02
C LEU A 144 7.51 1.40 -17.60
N LEU A 145 8.17 0.86 -16.57
CA LEU A 145 9.51 1.32 -16.18
C LEU A 145 10.56 1.01 -17.24
N ARG A 146 10.44 -0.13 -17.91
CA ARG A 146 11.38 -0.57 -18.96
C ARG A 146 11.07 0.04 -20.32
N ASP A 147 9.82 0.34 -20.57
CA ASP A 147 9.33 0.92 -21.81
C ASP A 147 8.32 2.05 -21.49
N PRO A 148 8.81 3.26 -21.14
CA PRO A 148 7.93 4.37 -20.77
C PRO A 148 6.99 4.83 -21.90
N HIS A 149 7.28 4.46 -23.14
CA HIS A 149 6.46 4.81 -24.29
C HIS A 149 5.43 3.71 -24.65
N ALA A 150 5.41 2.60 -23.93
CA ALA A 150 4.38 1.61 -24.11
C ALA A 150 3.01 2.22 -23.84
N ILE A 151 2.06 2.03 -24.75
CA ILE A 151 0.67 2.48 -24.53
C ILE A 151 -0.08 1.32 -23.88
N PRO A 152 -0.54 1.49 -22.63
CA PRO A 152 -1.31 0.45 -21.97
C PRO A 152 -2.61 0.15 -22.74
N GLN A 153 -2.79 -1.06 -23.20
CA GLN A 153 -4.02 -1.51 -23.89
C GLN A 153 -4.90 -2.39 -23.00
N TRP A 154 -4.49 -2.56 -21.75
CA TRP A 154 -5.31 -3.26 -20.78
C TRP A 154 -6.32 -2.29 -20.17
N GLY A 155 -7.54 -2.45 -20.57
CA GLY A 155 -8.65 -1.66 -20.03
C GLY A 155 -8.99 -2.05 -18.60
#